data_e4a60c214b4b0e7b4a8755a3d41bf7ce
#
_entry.id   e4a60c214b4b0e7b4a8755a3d41bf7ce
#
_cell.length_a   1.000
_cell.length_b   1.000
_cell.length_c   1.000
_cell.angle_alpha   90.00
_cell.angle_beta   90.00
_cell.angle_gamma   90.00
#
_symmetry.space_group_name_H-M   'P 1'
#
loop_
_entity.id
_entity.type
_entity.pdbx_description
1 polymer ?
#
loop_
_entity_poly.entity_id
_entity_poly.type
_entity_poly.pdbx_seq_one_letter_code
_entity_poly.pdbx_strand_id
1 'polypeptide(L)'
;MTLAASKSISRAKGGNIYGWSGSYGLTSSAVTLLSYTNPSAFYLTRITLGIDWSSISVGEVLSYIIDVDGQALFVEKFVVDADNTGDQPKMFEFIIPPNSTVKIQASESANNGSISCMLTGYRL
;
A
#
# COMPACT_ATOMS: atom_id res chain seq x y z
N MET A 1 -18.77 -2.91 2.83
CA MET A 1 -17.90 -2.88 1.66
C MET A 1 -16.95 -4.04 1.70
N THR A 2 -16.81 -4.71 0.60
CA THR A 2 -15.86 -5.79 0.45
C THR A 2 -14.69 -5.33 -0.39
N LEU A 3 -13.51 -5.56 0.10
CA LEU A 3 -12.30 -5.29 -0.64
C LEU A 3 -11.76 -6.61 -1.12
N ALA A 4 -11.86 -6.87 -2.41
CA ALA A 4 -11.61 -8.19 -2.99
C ALA A 4 -10.22 -8.72 -2.66
N ALA A 5 -9.21 -7.86 -2.71
CA ALA A 5 -7.83 -8.26 -2.48
C ALA A 5 -7.27 -7.72 -1.17
N SER A 6 -8.11 -7.15 -0.31
CA SER A 6 -7.63 -6.52 0.90
C SER A 6 -8.58 -6.80 2.06
N LYS A 7 -8.10 -6.56 3.25
CA LYS A 7 -8.92 -6.59 4.43
C LYS A 7 -9.80 -5.36 4.48
N SER A 8 -10.76 -5.36 5.37
CA SER A 8 -11.72 -4.28 5.45
C SER A 8 -11.05 -2.97 5.90
N ILE A 9 -11.59 -1.88 5.38
CA ILE A 9 -11.34 -0.56 5.92
C ILE A 9 -12.52 -0.22 6.80
N SER A 10 -12.25 0.18 8.03
CA SER A 10 -13.29 0.50 8.99
C SER A 10 -13.15 1.93 9.47
N ARG A 11 -14.29 2.49 9.90
CA ARG A 11 -14.30 3.79 10.52
C ARG A 11 -14.00 3.64 12.00
N ALA A 12 -13.02 4.39 12.46
CA ALA A 12 -12.73 4.50 13.87
C ALA A 12 -13.56 5.63 14.48
N LYS A 13 -13.42 5.82 15.77
CA LYS A 13 -14.09 6.87 16.50
C LYS A 13 -13.78 8.24 15.89
N GLY A 14 -14.79 9.11 15.77
CA GLY A 14 -14.63 10.45 15.23
C GLY A 14 -14.62 10.52 13.71
N GLY A 15 -15.01 9.44 13.03
CA GLY A 15 -15.04 9.41 11.57
C GLY A 15 -13.71 9.12 10.90
N ASN A 16 -12.67 8.87 11.69
CA ASN A 16 -11.38 8.46 11.14
C ASN A 16 -11.47 7.07 10.51
N ILE A 17 -10.53 6.76 9.63
CA ILE A 17 -10.51 5.49 8.93
C ILE A 17 -9.26 4.70 9.25
N TYR A 18 -9.37 3.38 9.13
CA TYR A 18 -8.28 2.46 9.34
C TYR A 18 -8.44 1.28 8.39
N GLY A 19 -7.36 0.90 7.73
CA GLY A 19 -7.32 -0.27 6.87
C GLY A 19 -6.05 -1.08 7.07
N TRP A 20 -6.19 -2.39 6.98
CA TRP A 20 -5.09 -3.33 7.11
C TRP A 20 -5.22 -4.39 6.03
N SER A 21 -4.20 -4.55 5.21
CA SER A 21 -4.23 -5.53 4.12
C SER A 21 -4.00 -6.97 4.58
N GLY A 22 -3.31 -7.13 5.70
CA GLY A 22 -2.68 -8.40 6.01
C GLY A 22 -1.45 -8.61 5.14
N SER A 23 -0.82 -9.76 5.26
CA SER A 23 0.36 -10.10 4.48
C SER A 23 -0.06 -10.72 3.15
N TYR A 24 0.51 -10.21 2.06
CA TYR A 24 0.30 -10.73 0.71
C TYR A 24 1.60 -11.23 0.13
N GLY A 25 1.58 -12.45 -0.41
CA GLY A 25 2.67 -12.94 -1.23
C GLY A 25 2.71 -12.18 -2.55
N LEU A 26 3.89 -11.70 -2.91
CA LEU A 26 4.06 -10.91 -4.11
C LEU A 26 4.21 -11.79 -5.34
N THR A 27 3.71 -11.31 -6.47
CA THR A 27 3.84 -11.95 -7.77
C THR A 27 4.38 -10.95 -8.77
N SER A 28 4.73 -11.43 -9.96
CA SER A 28 5.19 -10.55 -11.04
C SER A 28 4.07 -9.67 -11.59
N SER A 29 2.82 -10.05 -11.37
CA SER A 29 1.66 -9.21 -11.67
C SER A 29 1.31 -8.39 -10.45
N ALA A 30 0.86 -7.16 -10.65
CA ALA A 30 0.50 -6.27 -9.57
C ALA A 30 -0.67 -6.83 -8.75
N VAL A 31 -0.49 -6.84 -7.43
CA VAL A 31 -1.51 -7.25 -6.47
C VAL A 31 -2.04 -6.00 -5.78
N THR A 32 -3.35 -5.87 -5.70
CA THR A 32 -3.98 -4.78 -4.95
C THR A 32 -4.00 -5.12 -3.47
N LEU A 33 -3.31 -4.32 -2.67
CA LEU A 33 -3.24 -4.51 -1.22
C LEU A 33 -4.43 -3.88 -0.52
N LEU A 34 -4.71 -2.63 -0.83
CA LEU A 34 -5.85 -1.88 -0.31
C LEU A 34 -6.44 -1.02 -1.42
N SER A 35 -7.75 -0.86 -1.38
CA SER A 35 -8.46 0.07 -2.24
C SER A 35 -9.56 0.73 -1.41
N TYR A 36 -9.60 2.05 -1.41
CA TYR A 36 -10.56 2.79 -0.62
C TYR A 36 -11.11 3.97 -1.40
N THR A 37 -12.42 4.05 -1.46
CA THR A 37 -13.12 5.20 -2.02
C THR A 37 -13.64 6.08 -0.88
N ASN A 38 -13.20 7.32 -0.88
CA ASN A 38 -13.61 8.29 0.12
C ASN A 38 -14.87 9.02 -0.36
N PRO A 39 -16.01 8.84 0.30
CA PRO A 39 -17.27 9.36 -0.24
C PRO A 39 -17.48 10.85 0.00
N SER A 40 -16.96 11.44 1.07
CA SER A 40 -17.55 12.72 1.46
C SER A 40 -16.66 13.72 2.21
N ALA A 41 -15.42 13.40 2.50
CA ALA A 41 -14.60 14.26 3.35
C ALA A 41 -13.16 14.31 2.90
N PHE A 42 -12.42 15.32 3.35
CA PHE A 42 -10.97 15.33 3.23
C PHE A 42 -10.37 14.51 4.37
N TYR A 43 -9.36 13.71 4.07
CA TYR A 43 -8.62 12.95 5.07
C TYR A 43 -7.13 13.20 4.93
N LEU A 44 -6.49 13.49 6.06
CA LEU A 44 -5.04 13.37 6.13
C LEU A 44 -4.73 11.88 6.28
N THR A 45 -4.09 11.31 5.27
CA THR A 45 -3.92 9.87 5.14
C THR A 45 -2.46 9.50 5.28
N ARG A 46 -2.22 8.44 6.04
CA ARG A 46 -0.90 7.84 6.15
C ARG A 46 -0.96 6.40 5.68
N ILE A 47 -0.05 6.03 4.80
CA ILE A 47 0.10 4.66 4.33
C ILE A 47 1.47 4.17 4.76
N THR A 48 1.50 3.00 5.38
CA THR A 48 2.72 2.34 5.81
C THR A 48 2.82 0.99 5.11
N LEU A 49 3.94 0.75 4.43
CA LEU A 49 4.22 -0.52 3.77
C LEU A 49 5.27 -1.28 4.58
N GLY A 50 4.95 -2.50 4.96
CA GLY A 50 5.89 -3.42 5.58
C GLY A 50 6.29 -4.49 4.59
N ILE A 51 7.57 -4.64 4.33
CA ILE A 51 8.09 -5.55 3.31
C ILE A 51 8.91 -6.63 3.99
N ASP A 52 8.60 -7.88 3.68
CA ASP A 52 9.41 -9.01 4.12
C ASP A 52 10.43 -9.32 3.02
N TRP A 53 11.66 -8.96 3.28
CA TRP A 53 12.76 -9.11 2.34
C TRP A 53 13.39 -10.51 2.35
N SER A 54 12.99 -11.36 3.29
CA SER A 54 13.72 -12.60 3.58
C SER A 54 13.80 -13.56 2.41
N SER A 55 12.84 -13.53 1.50
CA SER A 55 12.80 -14.42 0.34
C SER A 55 13.09 -13.71 -0.98
N ILE A 56 13.44 -12.43 -0.94
CA ILE A 56 13.77 -11.67 -2.14
C ILE A 56 15.29 -11.70 -2.34
N SER A 57 15.69 -12.13 -3.53
CA SER A 57 17.12 -12.31 -3.85
C SER A 57 17.70 -11.06 -4.52
N VAL A 58 19.02 -10.97 -4.45
CA VAL A 58 19.77 -9.92 -5.13
C VAL A 58 19.46 -9.94 -6.63
N GLY A 59 19.20 -8.76 -7.19
CA GLY A 59 18.85 -8.60 -8.60
C GLY A 59 17.37 -8.62 -8.89
N GLU A 60 16.55 -9.06 -7.96
CA GLU A 60 15.10 -9.02 -8.12
C GLU A 60 14.58 -7.61 -7.90
N VAL A 61 13.41 -7.32 -8.49
CA VAL A 61 12.84 -5.98 -8.47
C VAL A 61 11.51 -6.00 -7.73
N LEU A 62 11.45 -5.21 -6.67
CA LEU A 62 10.21 -4.92 -5.96
C LEU A 62 9.65 -3.60 -6.48
N SER A 63 8.35 -3.58 -6.78
CA SER A 63 7.68 -2.37 -7.24
C SER A 63 6.43 -2.14 -6.42
N TYR A 64 6.12 -0.88 -6.12
CA TYR A 64 4.83 -0.53 -5.56
C TYR A 64 4.35 0.80 -6.12
N ILE A 65 3.04 0.94 -6.14
CA ILE A 65 2.36 2.11 -6.66
C ILE A 65 1.24 2.48 -5.69
N ILE A 66 1.19 3.76 -5.35
CA ILE A 66 0.06 4.35 -4.65
C ILE A 66 -0.57 5.33 -5.63
N ASP A 67 -1.80 5.07 -6.05
CA ASP A 67 -2.49 5.96 -6.96
C ASP A 67 -3.74 6.55 -6.32
N VAL A 68 -4.13 7.70 -6.85
CA VAL A 68 -5.36 8.40 -6.48
C VAL A 68 -6.11 8.64 -7.79
N ASP A 69 -7.32 8.10 -7.89
CA ASP A 69 -8.17 8.22 -9.09
C ASP A 69 -7.46 7.76 -10.37
N GLY A 70 -6.64 6.70 -10.26
CA GLY A 70 -5.92 6.17 -11.40
C GLY A 70 -4.65 6.92 -11.76
N GLN A 71 -4.31 7.96 -11.04
CA GLN A 71 -3.07 8.72 -11.24
C GLN A 71 -2.06 8.31 -10.19
N ALA A 72 -0.87 7.89 -10.63
CA ALA A 72 0.18 7.47 -9.72
C ALA A 72 0.69 8.67 -8.92
N LEU A 73 0.55 8.59 -7.59
CA LEU A 73 1.08 9.60 -6.69
C LEU A 73 2.49 9.23 -6.24
N PHE A 74 2.69 7.97 -5.90
CA PHE A 74 4.00 7.45 -5.54
C PHE A 74 4.25 6.17 -6.32
N VAL A 75 5.38 6.12 -7.01
CA VAL A 75 5.82 4.95 -7.77
C VAL A 75 7.26 4.68 -7.39
N GLU A 76 7.56 3.45 -7.03
CA GLU A 76 8.93 3.07 -6.74
C GLU A 76 9.24 1.70 -7.31
N LYS A 77 10.40 1.58 -7.94
CA LYS A 77 11.02 0.33 -8.34
C LYS A 77 12.31 0.19 -7.58
N PHE A 78 12.44 -0.88 -6.86
CA PHE A 78 13.60 -1.12 -6.03
C PHE A 78 14.31 -2.39 -6.49
N VAL A 79 15.55 -2.23 -6.97
CA VAL A 79 16.39 -3.37 -7.32
C VAL A 79 17.12 -3.82 -6.07
N VAL A 80 16.88 -5.05 -5.65
CA VAL A 80 17.45 -5.58 -4.42
C VAL A 80 18.95 -5.85 -4.63
N ASP A 81 19.77 -5.35 -3.71
CA ASP A 81 21.20 -5.69 -3.67
C ASP A 81 21.60 -6.12 -2.25
N ALA A 82 22.86 -6.49 -2.09
CA ALA A 82 23.34 -7.06 -0.83
C ALA A 82 23.26 -6.06 0.34
N ASP A 83 23.24 -4.76 0.06
CA ASP A 83 23.27 -3.73 1.08
C ASP A 83 21.89 -3.15 1.41
N ASN A 84 20.87 -3.49 0.64
CA ASN A 84 19.56 -2.84 0.72
C ASN A 84 18.44 -3.77 1.17
N THR A 85 18.76 -4.90 1.74
CA THR A 85 17.74 -5.81 2.28
C THR A 85 17.42 -5.47 3.72
N GLY A 86 16.17 -5.65 4.11
CA GLY A 86 15.76 -5.48 5.49
C GLY A 86 15.58 -4.04 5.91
N ASP A 87 15.39 -3.16 4.96
CA ASP A 87 15.17 -1.75 5.25
C ASP A 87 13.89 -1.50 6.01
N GLN A 88 13.79 -0.28 6.51
CA GLN A 88 12.65 0.14 7.31
C GLN A 88 11.37 0.22 6.49
N PRO A 89 10.20 0.12 7.13
CA PRO A 89 8.94 0.31 6.44
C PRO A 89 8.87 1.64 5.72
N LYS A 90 8.25 1.64 4.56
CA LYS A 90 8.02 2.87 3.80
C LYS A 90 6.73 3.52 4.28
N MET A 91 6.76 4.84 4.43
CA MET A 91 5.63 5.60 4.95
C MET A 91 5.35 6.80 4.04
N PHE A 92 4.08 7.03 3.75
CA PHE A 92 3.64 8.12 2.90
C PHE A 92 2.49 8.85 3.56
N GLU A 93 2.50 10.19 3.47
CA GLU A 93 1.40 11.02 3.97
C GLU A 93 0.92 11.95 2.88
N PHE A 94 -0.40 12.08 2.76
CA PHE A 94 -1.03 12.97 1.80
C PHE A 94 -2.49 13.17 2.15
N ILE A 95 -3.12 14.17 1.51
CA ILE A 95 -4.53 14.44 1.74
C ILE A 95 -5.35 13.81 0.63
N ILE A 96 -6.36 13.03 1.00
CA ILE A 96 -7.33 12.49 0.07
C ILE A 96 -8.54 13.40 0.02
N PRO A 97 -8.87 13.96 -1.16
CA PRO A 97 -10.08 14.77 -1.30
C PRO A 97 -11.34 13.92 -1.34
N PRO A 98 -12.52 14.52 -1.17
CA PRO A 98 -13.79 13.80 -1.31
C PRO A 98 -13.93 13.15 -2.69
N ASN A 99 -14.65 12.04 -2.74
CA ASN A 99 -14.99 11.33 -3.97
C ASN A 99 -13.79 10.79 -4.74
N SER A 100 -12.69 10.54 -4.06
CA SER A 100 -11.51 9.95 -4.67
C SER A 100 -11.28 8.52 -4.22
N THR A 101 -10.61 7.75 -5.06
CA THR A 101 -10.24 6.36 -4.78
C THR A 101 -8.73 6.26 -4.66
N VAL A 102 -8.26 5.72 -3.54
CA VAL A 102 -6.87 5.41 -3.32
C VAL A 102 -6.68 3.92 -3.51
N LYS A 103 -5.66 3.54 -4.26
CA LYS A 103 -5.32 2.14 -4.49
C LYS A 103 -3.82 1.94 -4.27
N ILE A 104 -3.48 0.90 -3.54
CA ILE A 104 -2.09 0.52 -3.28
C ILE A 104 -1.85 -0.84 -3.91
N GLN A 105 -0.87 -0.92 -4.81
CA GLN A 105 -0.52 -2.14 -5.52
C GLN A 105 0.98 -2.41 -5.40
N ALA A 106 1.35 -3.68 -5.49
CA ALA A 106 2.75 -4.09 -5.44
C ALA A 106 2.98 -5.33 -6.31
N SER A 107 4.23 -5.50 -6.74
CA SER A 107 4.66 -6.67 -7.50
C SER A 107 6.13 -6.94 -7.23
N GLU A 108 6.56 -8.16 -7.54
CA GLU A 108 7.96 -8.56 -7.38
C GLU A 108 8.33 -9.47 -8.55
N SER A 109 9.45 -9.20 -9.19
CA SER A 109 9.79 -9.75 -10.51
C SER A 109 9.93 -11.27 -10.56
N ALA A 110 10.21 -11.91 -9.44
CA ALA A 110 10.44 -13.36 -9.38
C ALA A 110 9.39 -14.09 -8.52
N ASN A 111 8.27 -13.45 -8.20
CA ASN A 111 7.20 -14.00 -7.37
C ASN A 111 7.66 -14.35 -5.96
N ASN A 112 8.57 -13.57 -5.41
CA ASN A 112 9.10 -13.78 -4.07
C ASN A 112 8.70 -12.64 -3.12
N GLY A 113 8.84 -12.91 -1.83
CA GLY A 113 8.58 -11.90 -0.82
C GLY A 113 7.12 -11.72 -0.48
N SER A 114 6.89 -10.94 0.55
CA SER A 114 5.54 -10.57 0.95
C SER A 114 5.52 -9.13 1.41
N ILE A 115 4.35 -8.54 1.37
CA ILE A 115 4.16 -7.14 1.75
C ILE A 115 2.84 -7.01 2.49
N SER A 116 2.80 -6.07 3.42
CA SER A 116 1.58 -5.66 4.10
C SER A 116 1.44 -4.15 3.99
N CYS A 117 0.22 -3.68 4.14
CA CYS A 117 -0.09 -2.27 4.03
C CYS A 117 -1.07 -1.86 5.13
N MET A 118 -0.78 -0.76 5.78
CA MET A 118 -1.69 -0.14 6.75
C MET A 118 -2.03 1.26 6.27
N LEU A 119 -3.31 1.60 6.35
CA LEU A 119 -3.79 2.92 6.01
C LEU A 119 -4.51 3.50 7.21
N THR A 120 -4.15 4.72 7.59
CA THR A 120 -4.89 5.47 8.60
C THR A 120 -5.25 6.83 8.02
N GLY A 121 -6.42 7.35 8.38
CA GLY A 121 -6.86 8.65 7.91
C GLY A 121 -7.56 9.43 9.00
N TYR A 122 -7.17 10.69 9.14
CA TYR A 122 -7.84 11.63 10.05
C TYR A 122 -8.74 12.53 9.23
N ARG A 123 -9.98 12.58 9.62
CA ARG A 123 -10.93 13.47 8.98
C ARG A 123 -10.57 14.93 9.27
N LEU A 124 -10.46 15.71 8.24
CA LEU A 124 -10.19 17.15 8.34
C LEU A 124 -11.47 17.97 8.39
#